data_705c88cea5365e64a2cbe6e486fd988c
#
_entry.id   705c88cea5365e64a2cbe6e486fd988c
#
_cell.length_a   1.000
_cell.length_b   1.000
_cell.length_c   1.000
_cell.angle_alpha   90.00
_cell.angle_beta   90.00
_cell.angle_gamma   90.00
#
_symmetry.space_group_name_H-M   'P 1'
#
loop_
_entity.id
_entity.type
_entity.pdbx_description
1 polymer ?
#
loop_
_entity_poly.entity_id
_entity_poly.type
_entity_poly.pdbx_seq_one_letter_code
_entity_poly.pdbx_strand_id
1 'polypeptide(L)'
;MTSQTLTPATVDGITERFDPTACLDERVRHQAVPMQPVEPGRYIEIQGPDRTLLIALADGPMHVGRGLAAELRLDDVSVSRRHAIVVPRPGGARILDDRSANGTFVNGRRVQQADLRDGDVIVLGRVVLRFLDL
;
A
#
# COMPACT_ATOMS: atom_id res chain seq x y z
N MET A 1 -10.21 -14.99 17.33
CA MET A 1 -9.84 -14.82 16.99
C MET A 1 -9.23 -14.59 16.67
N THR A 2 -9.12 -14.44 16.49
CA THR A 2 -8.58 -14.19 16.05
C THR A 2 -7.79 -13.79 15.71
N SER A 3 -7.54 -13.64 15.64
CA SER A 3 -6.84 -13.25 15.21
C SER A 3 -6.05 -13.23 14.95
N GLN A 4 -5.87 -13.50 14.98
CA GLN A 4 -5.15 -13.43 14.64
C GLN A 4 -4.55 -13.57 14.08
N THR A 5 -4.70 -13.93 14.04
CA THR A 5 -4.22 -14.03 13.45
C THR A 5 -3.59 -13.63 13.06
N LEU A 6 -3.55 -13.25 13.07
CA LEU A 6 -2.96 -12.78 12.71
C LEU A 6 -1.99 -12.69 12.96
N THR A 7 -1.71 -12.97 13.30
CA THR A 7 -0.94 -12.86 13.48
C THR A 7 0.00 -13.05 13.41
N PRO A 8 0.39 -13.28 13.34
CA PRO A 8 1.25 -13.35 13.16
C PRO A 8 2.08 -13.33 12.88
N ALA A 9 2.17 -13.30 12.71
CA ALA A 9 2.79 -13.27 12.39
C ALA A 9 3.38 -12.95 12.23
N THR A 10 3.35 -12.86 12.38
CA THR A 10 3.75 -12.61 12.26
C THR A 10 4.45 -12.41 12.33
N VAL A 11 4.67 -12.46 12.43
CA VAL A 11 5.25 -12.35 12.43
C VAL A 11 6.06 -12.38 12.52
N ASP A 12 6.35 -12.62 12.67
CA ASP A 12 7.04 -12.72 12.71
C ASP A 12 7.96 -12.46 12.47
N GLY A 13 8.29 -12.14 12.34
CA GLY A 13 9.06 -11.60 12.09
C GLY A 13 10.00 -11.66 11.31
N ILE A 14 10.17 -11.89 10.85
CA ILE A 14 10.95 -12.12 10.26
C ILE A 14 11.43 -11.61 9.45
N THR A 15 11.46 -11.32 9.11
CA THR A 15 11.81 -10.94 8.57
C THR A 15 12.31 -10.60 7.80
N GLU A 16 12.40 -10.68 7.30
CA GLU A 16 12.98 -10.51 6.64
C GLU A 16 12.96 -9.78 5.94
N ARG A 17 13.36 -9.52 5.46
CA ARG A 17 13.50 -8.76 4.71
C ARG A 17 12.56 -8.40 3.93
N PHE A 18 12.18 -8.21 3.16
CA PHE A 18 11.28 -7.62 2.29
C PHE A 18 10.01 -8.40 2.19
N ASP A 19 9.32 -8.39 3.26
CA ASP A 19 7.97 -8.92 3.34
C ASP A 19 7.05 -7.71 3.46
N PRO A 20 6.26 -7.37 2.43
CA PRO A 20 5.36 -6.24 2.53
C PRO A 20 4.42 -6.33 3.72
N THR A 21 4.02 -7.54 4.10
CA THR A 21 3.17 -7.71 5.28
C THR A 21 3.88 -7.24 6.53
N ALA A 22 5.16 -7.55 6.66
CA ALA A 22 5.94 -7.13 7.81
C ALA A 22 6.30 -5.66 7.78
N CYS A 23 6.16 -5.01 6.62
CA CYS A 23 6.48 -3.60 6.46
C CYS A 23 5.37 -2.67 6.91
N LEU A 24 4.18 -3.20 7.20
CA LEU A 24 3.03 -2.38 7.57
C LEU A 24 3.05 -2.12 9.06
N ASP A 25 2.66 -0.90 9.45
CA ASP A 25 2.51 -0.65 10.86
C ASP A 25 1.17 -1.22 11.35
N GLU A 26 1.02 -1.18 12.66
CA GLU A 26 -0.12 -1.82 13.31
C GLU A 26 -1.46 -1.27 12.85
N ARG A 27 -1.54 0.04 12.65
CA ARG A 27 -2.81 0.65 12.25
C ARG A 27 -3.26 0.15 10.90
N VAL A 28 -2.31 0.01 9.98
CA VAL A 28 -2.63 -0.45 8.65
C VAL A 28 -3.07 -1.91 8.68
N ARG A 29 -2.41 -2.71 9.51
CA ARG A 29 -2.79 -4.11 9.62
C ARG A 29 -4.23 -4.30 10.06
N HIS A 30 -4.72 -3.42 10.91
CA HIS A 30 -6.11 -3.50 11.34
C HIS A 30 -7.08 -3.17 10.22
N GLN A 31 -6.63 -2.43 9.22
CA GLN A 31 -7.47 -2.06 8.09
C GLN A 31 -7.35 -3.05 6.94
N ALA A 32 -6.32 -3.88 6.95
CA ALA A 32 -6.08 -4.82 5.87
C ALA A 32 -6.97 -6.05 6.02
N VAL A 33 -7.41 -6.60 4.91
CA VAL A 33 -8.21 -7.80 4.91
C VAL A 33 -7.54 -8.84 4.01
N PRO A 34 -7.73 -10.14 4.31
CA PRO A 34 -7.21 -11.19 3.45
C PRO A 34 -7.83 -11.13 2.07
N MET A 35 -7.13 -11.67 1.08
CA MET A 35 -7.65 -11.74 -0.27
C MET A 35 -8.78 -12.74 -0.33
N GLN A 36 -9.99 -12.24 -0.33
CA GLN A 36 -11.21 -13.02 -0.38
C GLN A 36 -12.25 -12.22 -1.15
N PRO A 37 -13.41 -12.79 -1.41
CA PRO A 37 -14.49 -12.01 -2.00
C PRO A 37 -14.74 -10.78 -1.15
N VAL A 38 -14.62 -9.62 -1.75
CA VAL A 38 -14.73 -8.35 -1.04
C VAL A 38 -15.81 -7.52 -1.70
N GLU A 39 -16.25 -6.53 -0.96
CA GLU A 39 -17.25 -5.62 -1.48
C GLU A 39 -16.68 -4.72 -2.55
N PRO A 40 -17.53 -4.25 -3.45
CA PRO A 40 -17.07 -3.28 -4.45
C PRO A 40 -16.44 -2.07 -3.77
N GLY A 41 -15.41 -1.54 -4.38
CA GLY A 41 -14.72 -0.38 -3.86
C GLY A 41 -13.33 -0.29 -4.42
N ARG A 42 -12.56 0.64 -3.90
CA ARG A 42 -11.21 0.87 -4.36
C ARG A 42 -10.23 0.47 -3.30
N TYR A 43 -9.18 -0.22 -3.71
CA TYR A 43 -8.24 -0.84 -2.79
C TYR A 43 -6.83 -0.68 -3.30
N ILE A 44 -5.90 -0.68 -2.37
CA ILE A 44 -4.48 -0.88 -2.67
C ILE A 44 -4.15 -2.31 -2.26
N GLU A 45 -3.64 -3.07 -3.21
CA GLU A 45 -3.23 -4.45 -2.98
C GLU A 45 -1.74 -4.48 -2.70
N ILE A 46 -1.34 -5.16 -1.65
CA ILE A 46 0.06 -5.36 -1.29
C ILE A 46 0.31 -6.84 -1.31
N GLN A 47 1.20 -7.30 -2.19
CA GLN A 47 1.51 -8.71 -2.29
C GLN A 47 2.68 -9.05 -1.39
N GLY A 48 2.45 -9.95 -0.46
CA GLY A 48 3.49 -10.51 0.37
C GLY A 48 3.86 -11.89 -0.09
N PRO A 49 4.87 -12.50 0.57
CA PRO A 49 5.31 -13.84 0.17
C PRO A 49 4.27 -14.92 0.42
N ASP A 50 3.44 -14.77 1.44
CA ASP A 50 2.47 -15.79 1.82
C ASP A 50 1.04 -15.41 1.56
N ARG A 51 0.77 -14.13 1.37
CA ARG A 51 -0.60 -13.66 1.21
C ARG A 51 -0.60 -12.27 0.62
N THR A 52 -1.79 -11.89 0.20
CA THR A 52 -2.05 -10.57 -0.36
C THR A 52 -2.97 -9.83 0.59
N LEU A 53 -2.67 -8.57 0.82
CA LEU A 53 -3.50 -7.70 1.64
C LEU A 53 -4.20 -6.69 0.76
N LEU A 54 -5.46 -6.42 1.09
CA LEU A 54 -6.21 -5.34 0.44
C LEU A 54 -6.49 -4.26 1.46
N ILE A 55 -6.15 -3.04 1.11
CA ILE A 55 -6.35 -1.88 1.98
C ILE A 55 -7.35 -0.98 1.30
N ALA A 56 -8.52 -0.83 1.91
CA ALA A 56 -9.57 -0.01 1.34
C ALA A 56 -9.17 1.46 1.35
N LEU A 57 -9.47 2.16 0.27
CA LEU A 57 -9.26 3.60 0.22
C LEU A 57 -10.42 4.30 0.90
N ALA A 58 -10.09 5.23 1.79
CA ALA A 58 -11.08 6.06 2.45
C ALA A 58 -11.46 7.21 1.54
N ASP A 59 -12.32 8.09 2.04
CA ASP A 59 -12.81 9.21 1.23
C ASP A 59 -11.79 10.33 1.08
N GLY A 60 -10.81 10.39 1.96
CA GLY A 60 -9.80 11.44 1.94
C GLY A 60 -8.48 10.97 1.39
N PRO A 61 -7.52 11.88 1.31
CA PRO A 61 -6.18 11.52 0.83
C PRO A 61 -5.55 10.49 1.74
N MET A 62 -4.81 9.54 1.14
CA MET A 62 -4.06 8.55 1.89
C MET A 62 -2.58 8.80 1.64
N HIS A 63 -1.87 9.19 2.68
CA HIS A 63 -0.42 9.38 2.60
C HIS A 63 0.28 8.05 2.70
N VAL A 64 1.23 7.82 1.82
CA VAL A 64 1.96 6.55 1.75
C VAL A 64 3.44 6.85 1.94
N GLY A 65 4.05 6.16 2.88
CA GLY A 65 5.47 6.36 3.12
C GLY A 65 5.95 5.61 4.33
N ARG A 66 7.21 5.85 4.68
CA ARG A 66 7.85 5.18 5.79
C ARG A 66 7.64 5.93 7.11
N GLY A 67 7.20 7.17 7.03
CA GLY A 67 7.05 8.01 8.21
C GLY A 67 5.85 7.66 9.06
N LEU A 68 5.89 8.08 10.30
CA LEU A 68 4.82 7.76 11.25
C LEU A 68 3.51 8.46 10.92
N ALA A 69 3.56 9.53 10.14
CA ALA A 69 2.36 10.27 9.79
C ALA A 69 1.61 9.66 8.61
N ALA A 70 2.18 8.67 7.93
CA ALA A 70 1.55 8.07 6.76
C ALA A 70 0.40 7.16 7.19
N GLU A 71 -0.74 7.29 6.54
CA GLU A 71 -1.86 6.37 6.78
C GLU A 71 -1.50 4.97 6.31
N LEU A 72 -0.80 4.86 5.19
CA LEU A 72 -0.27 3.58 4.74
C LEU A 72 1.24 3.63 4.95
N ARG A 73 1.69 3.08 6.05
CA ARG A 73 3.09 3.10 6.39
C ARG A 73 3.79 1.86 5.86
N LEU A 74 4.78 2.09 5.00
CA LEU A 74 5.59 1.01 4.44
C LEU A 74 6.99 1.11 5.04
N ASP A 75 7.33 0.15 5.90
CA ASP A 75 8.58 0.20 6.65
C ASP A 75 9.72 -0.44 5.85
N ASP A 76 10.09 0.21 4.77
CA ASP A 76 11.18 -0.23 3.90
C ASP A 76 12.08 0.96 3.63
N VAL A 77 13.39 0.76 3.76
CA VAL A 77 14.34 1.85 3.63
C VAL A 77 14.34 2.51 2.25
N SER A 78 13.86 1.79 1.23
CA SER A 78 13.77 2.35 -0.12
C SER A 78 12.58 3.27 -0.29
N VAL A 79 11.68 3.31 0.69
CA VAL A 79 10.49 4.16 0.67
C VAL A 79 10.79 5.42 1.48
N SER A 80 10.54 6.58 0.90
CA SER A 80 10.72 7.84 1.61
C SER A 80 9.70 7.98 2.72
N ARG A 81 10.01 8.77 3.72
CA ARG A 81 9.08 9.01 4.83
C ARG A 81 7.75 9.55 4.31
N ARG A 82 7.83 10.50 3.39
CA ARG A 82 6.69 11.01 2.65
C ARG A 82 6.95 10.66 1.21
N HIS A 83 6.30 9.63 0.71
CA HIS A 83 6.63 9.14 -0.62
C HIS A 83 5.58 9.50 -1.65
N ALA A 84 4.31 9.24 -1.34
CA ALA A 84 3.25 9.48 -2.30
C ALA A 84 1.95 9.75 -1.56
N ILE A 85 0.98 10.29 -2.28
CA ILE A 85 -0.36 10.54 -1.75
C ILE A 85 -1.34 9.96 -2.77
N VAL A 86 -2.27 9.14 -2.28
CA VAL A 86 -3.34 8.60 -3.12
C VAL A 86 -4.62 9.36 -2.79
N VAL A 87 -5.18 10.01 -3.79
CA VAL A 87 -6.34 10.86 -3.61
C VAL A 87 -7.52 10.25 -4.37
N PRO A 88 -8.64 9.97 -3.67
CA PRO A 88 -9.83 9.44 -4.36
C PRO A 88 -10.37 10.47 -5.34
N ARG A 89 -10.84 9.97 -6.47
CA ARG A 89 -11.41 10.81 -7.53
C ARG A 89 -12.65 10.12 -8.07
N PRO A 90 -13.59 10.88 -8.64
CA PRO A 90 -14.69 10.23 -9.35
C PRO A 90 -14.14 9.30 -10.42
N GLY A 91 -14.55 8.05 -10.39
CA GLY A 91 -14.08 7.08 -11.37
C GLY A 91 -12.73 6.45 -11.09
N GLY A 92 -12.10 6.73 -9.94
CA GLY A 92 -10.82 6.11 -9.64
C GLY A 92 -10.07 6.81 -8.53
N ALA A 93 -8.79 7.00 -8.74
CA ALA A 93 -7.93 7.69 -7.80
C ALA A 93 -6.79 8.34 -8.57
N ARG A 94 -6.08 9.23 -7.88
CA ARG A 94 -4.88 9.86 -8.45
C ARG A 94 -3.76 9.67 -7.46
N ILE A 95 -2.58 9.34 -7.96
CA ILE A 95 -1.40 9.26 -7.11
C ILE A 95 -0.49 10.44 -7.42
N LEU A 96 0.08 11.01 -6.35
CA LEU A 96 1.00 12.14 -6.46
C LEU A 96 2.29 11.77 -5.75
N ASP A 97 3.42 12.05 -6.39
CA ASP A 97 4.70 11.90 -5.74
C ASP A 97 4.89 13.03 -4.74
N ASP A 98 5.30 12.70 -3.52
CA ASP A 98 5.47 13.68 -2.46
C ASP A 98 6.95 13.93 -2.22
N ARG A 99 7.67 14.28 -3.29
CA ARG A 99 9.10 14.58 -3.26
C ARG A 99 9.92 13.40 -2.77
N SER A 100 9.60 12.23 -3.27
CA SER A 100 10.32 11.02 -2.86
C SER A 100 11.74 11.01 -3.39
N ALA A 101 12.62 10.31 -2.67
CA ALA A 101 14.01 10.18 -3.09
C ALA A 101 14.16 9.28 -4.31
N ASN A 102 13.40 8.19 -4.35
CA ASN A 102 13.56 7.19 -5.40
C ASN A 102 12.49 7.28 -6.49
N GLY A 103 11.50 8.14 -6.32
CA GLY A 103 10.46 8.32 -7.34
C GLY A 103 9.26 7.41 -7.14
N THR A 104 8.18 7.80 -7.77
CA THR A 104 6.93 7.04 -7.80
C THR A 104 6.73 6.58 -9.23
N PHE A 105 6.50 5.29 -9.41
CA PHE A 105 6.35 4.69 -10.74
C PHE A 105 4.97 4.07 -10.87
N VAL A 106 4.34 4.29 -12.02
CA VAL A 106 3.06 3.66 -12.35
C VAL A 106 3.27 2.94 -13.68
N ASN A 107 3.08 1.63 -13.65
CA ASN A 107 3.27 0.76 -14.80
C ASN A 107 4.63 0.96 -15.45
N GLY A 108 5.67 1.08 -14.62
CA GLY A 108 7.05 1.21 -15.07
C GLY A 108 7.47 2.61 -15.47
N ARG A 109 6.61 3.60 -15.29
CA ARG A 109 6.86 4.95 -15.73
C ARG A 109 6.93 5.87 -14.52
N ARG A 110 8.00 6.64 -14.38
CA ARG A 110 8.12 7.60 -13.30
C ARG A 110 7.15 8.75 -13.50
N VAL A 111 6.40 9.09 -12.46
CA VAL A 111 5.37 10.11 -12.56
C VAL A 111 5.46 11.10 -11.40
N GLN A 112 5.08 12.34 -11.66
CA GLN A 112 4.81 13.31 -10.61
C GLN A 112 3.38 13.14 -10.11
N GLN A 113 2.48 12.83 -11.02
CA GLN A 113 1.11 12.48 -10.70
C GLN A 113 0.55 11.64 -11.83
N ALA A 114 -0.42 10.80 -11.50
CA ALA A 114 -1.06 9.94 -12.50
C ALA A 114 -2.43 9.53 -12.01
N ASP A 115 -3.37 9.43 -12.93
CA ASP A 115 -4.65 8.84 -12.64
C ASP A 115 -4.51 7.33 -12.62
N LEU A 116 -5.09 6.70 -11.60
CA LEU A 116 -5.00 5.26 -11.43
C LEU A 116 -6.25 4.58 -11.95
N ARG A 117 -6.05 3.44 -12.58
CA ARG A 117 -7.11 2.58 -13.08
C ARG A 117 -6.91 1.20 -12.54
N ASP A 118 -7.99 0.43 -12.53
CA ASP A 118 -7.96 -0.94 -12.05
C ASP A 118 -6.79 -1.71 -12.67
N GLY A 119 -6.00 -2.33 -11.80
CA GLY A 119 -4.87 -3.14 -12.23
C GLY A 119 -3.56 -2.39 -12.36
N ASP A 120 -3.55 -1.07 -12.20
CA ASP A 120 -2.30 -0.32 -12.32
C ASP A 120 -1.30 -0.74 -11.25
N VAL A 121 -0.06 -0.92 -11.65
CA VAL A 121 1.02 -1.34 -10.77
C VAL A 121 1.81 -0.11 -10.33
N ILE A 122 1.96 0.04 -9.03
CA ILE A 122 2.63 1.18 -8.43
C ILE A 122 3.90 0.69 -7.75
N VAL A 123 5.01 1.35 -8.01
CA VAL A 123 6.28 0.99 -7.38
C VAL A 123 6.81 2.19 -6.62
N LEU A 124 7.07 1.99 -5.33
CA LEU A 124 7.65 2.98 -4.45
C LEU A 124 8.91 2.37 -3.86
N GLY A 125 10.08 2.80 -4.36
CA GLY A 125 11.30 2.14 -3.99
C GLY A 125 11.27 0.69 -4.47
N ARG A 126 11.36 -0.26 -3.53
CA ARG A 126 11.27 -1.68 -3.86
C ARG A 126 9.90 -2.28 -3.61
N VAL A 127 8.99 -1.48 -3.09
CA VAL A 127 7.67 -1.97 -2.72
C VAL A 127 6.73 -1.88 -3.90
N VAL A 128 6.05 -2.96 -4.20
CA VAL A 128 5.13 -3.05 -5.33
C VAL A 128 3.71 -3.13 -4.81
N LEU A 129 2.89 -2.21 -5.30
CA LEU A 129 1.48 -2.14 -4.95
C LEU A 129 0.67 -2.23 -6.22
N ARG A 130 -0.61 -2.49 -6.08
CA ARG A 130 -1.53 -2.48 -7.22
C ARG A 130 -2.81 -1.78 -6.82
N PHE A 131 -3.30 -0.93 -7.70
CA PHE A 131 -4.59 -0.29 -7.50
C PHE A 131 -5.69 -1.16 -8.06
N LEU A 132 -6.74 -1.38 -7.27
CA LEU A 132 -7.89 -2.17 -7.69
C LEU A 132 -9.17 -1.37 -7.54
N ASP A 133 -10.00 -1.45 -8.54
CA ASP A 133 -11.33 -0.83 -8.53
C ASP A 133 -12.33 -1.95 -8.79
N LEU A 134 -12.87 -2.50 -7.72
CA LEU A 134 -13.70 -3.69 -7.78
C LEU A 134 -15.19 -3.38 -7.81
#